data_7e137ce7a76846a929c0d1893cee77eb
#
_entry.id   7e137ce7a76846a929c0d1893cee77eb
#
_cell.length_a   1.000
_cell.length_b   1.000
_cell.length_c   1.000
_cell.angle_alpha   90.00
_cell.angle_beta   90.00
_cell.angle_gamma   90.00
#
_symmetry.space_group_name_H-M   'P 1'
#
loop_
_entity.id
_entity.type
_entity.pdbx_description
1 polymer ?
#
loop_
_entity_poly.entity_id
_entity_poly.type
_entity_poly.pdbx_seq_one_letter_code
_entity_poly.pdbx_strand_id
1 'polypeptide(L)'
;MAAIDQPAARSNFQRPHRIVIVGGGVGGLGLATRLGETLGKAGDAQIVLIDRSPTHFWKPLLHEAASGQIDPATHQLQYAVQAQRNGFEFEQGELAGIDRAERLAMIGATHDADGREILPARQLAFDTLVLALGSVTNFFGVRGAAEHALPLESVAHAETFRRKLLDACIRANHTRRTNPAQAVEPVSINIVGAGATGVELAAALRDTVRLLNRYSLFALDPVRVSASG
;
A
#
# COMPACT_ATOMS: atom_id res chain seq x y z
N MET A 1 -12.18 67.85 23.99
CA MET A 1 -12.83 66.66 23.35
C MET A 1 -11.78 66.00 22.48
N ALA A 2 -11.13 64.98 23.00
CA ALA A 2 -10.08 64.24 22.29
C ALA A 2 -10.74 63.01 21.60
N ALA A 3 -10.56 62.91 20.29
CA ALA A 3 -11.00 61.76 19.49
C ALA A 3 -10.12 60.53 19.84
N ILE A 4 -10.79 59.49 20.29
CA ILE A 4 -10.15 58.19 20.55
C ILE A 4 -10.02 57.51 19.18
N ASP A 5 -8.77 57.42 18.72
CA ASP A 5 -8.36 56.68 17.54
C ASP A 5 -8.50 55.18 17.86
N GLN A 6 -9.51 54.53 17.27
CA GLN A 6 -9.69 53.08 17.36
C GLN A 6 -8.76 52.43 16.33
N PRO A 7 -7.87 51.53 16.72
CA PRO A 7 -7.11 50.78 15.74
C PRO A 7 -8.03 49.85 14.94
N ALA A 8 -8.08 50.05 13.63
CA ALA A 8 -8.81 49.23 12.69
C ALA A 8 -8.34 47.75 12.85
N ALA A 9 -9.24 46.92 13.30
CA ALA A 9 -9.03 45.47 13.34
C ALA A 9 -8.82 44.99 11.90
N ARG A 10 -7.59 44.70 11.56
CA ARG A 10 -7.23 44.01 10.31
C ARG A 10 -7.69 42.55 10.43
N SER A 11 -8.91 42.24 10.08
CA SER A 11 -9.39 40.88 9.85
C SER A 11 -8.85 40.37 8.51
N ASN A 12 -7.56 40.08 8.46
CA ASN A 12 -6.97 39.35 7.36
C ASN A 12 -7.20 37.87 7.64
N PHE A 13 -8.40 37.34 7.32
CA PHE A 13 -8.66 35.91 7.28
C PHE A 13 -7.92 35.33 6.05
N GLN A 14 -6.60 35.34 6.06
CA GLN A 14 -5.81 34.52 5.17
C GLN A 14 -6.07 33.07 5.61
N ARG A 15 -6.60 32.24 4.67
CA ARG A 15 -6.71 30.81 4.91
C ARG A 15 -5.35 30.25 5.31
N PRO A 16 -5.30 29.26 6.20
CA PRO A 16 -4.04 28.61 6.55
C PRO A 16 -3.33 28.09 5.30
N HIS A 17 -2.00 28.10 5.32
CA HIS A 17 -1.18 27.55 4.24
C HIS A 17 -1.52 26.06 4.05
N ARG A 18 -1.99 25.66 2.86
CA ARG A 18 -2.41 24.29 2.58
C ARG A 18 -1.27 23.48 1.99
N ILE A 19 -0.86 22.43 2.72
CA ILE A 19 0.14 21.46 2.30
C ILE A 19 -0.57 20.17 1.91
N VAL A 20 -0.50 19.80 0.63
CA VAL A 20 -1.09 18.57 0.10
C VAL A 20 0.02 17.55 -0.11
N ILE A 21 -0.13 16.37 0.46
CA ILE A 21 0.81 15.24 0.39
C ILE A 21 0.12 14.11 -0.37
N VAL A 22 0.66 13.69 -1.50
CA VAL A 22 0.10 12.62 -2.32
C VAL A 22 0.90 11.34 -2.14
N GLY A 23 0.22 10.29 -1.68
CA GLY A 23 0.79 8.99 -1.36
C GLY A 23 0.97 8.79 0.14
N GLY A 24 0.16 7.89 0.73
CA GLY A 24 0.16 7.55 2.16
C GLY A 24 1.15 6.44 2.53
N GLY A 25 2.17 6.16 1.71
CA GLY A 25 3.27 5.27 2.06
C GLY A 25 4.06 5.77 3.26
N VAL A 26 5.17 5.08 3.59
CA VAL A 26 6.01 5.40 4.77
C VAL A 26 6.42 6.88 4.81
N GLY A 27 6.87 7.43 3.67
CA GLY A 27 7.30 8.82 3.60
C GLY A 27 6.15 9.81 3.74
N GLY A 28 5.05 9.58 3.00
CA GLY A 28 3.91 10.51 3.01
C GLY A 28 3.14 10.49 4.31
N LEU A 29 2.82 9.32 4.88
CA LEU A 29 2.16 9.21 6.17
C LEU A 29 3.04 9.77 7.30
N GLY A 30 4.36 9.45 7.29
CA GLY A 30 5.29 9.99 8.27
C GLY A 30 5.38 11.52 8.23
N LEU A 31 5.42 12.09 7.02
CA LEU A 31 5.44 13.55 6.84
C LEU A 31 4.10 14.19 7.28
N ALA A 32 2.95 13.61 6.86
CA ALA A 32 1.63 14.10 7.26
C ALA A 32 1.45 14.10 8.78
N THR A 33 1.87 13.02 9.45
CA THR A 33 1.87 12.91 10.90
C THR A 33 2.72 14.02 11.54
N ARG A 34 3.96 14.18 11.10
CA ARG A 34 4.88 15.17 11.67
C ARG A 34 4.39 16.61 11.48
N LEU A 35 3.97 16.95 10.27
CA LEU A 35 3.43 18.28 9.98
C LEU A 35 2.09 18.52 10.67
N GLY A 36 1.23 17.51 10.72
CA GLY A 36 -0.04 17.60 11.43
C GLY A 36 0.14 17.89 12.91
N GLU A 37 1.06 17.20 13.57
CA GLU A 37 1.38 17.43 14.99
C GLU A 37 1.96 18.80 15.28
N THR A 38 2.78 19.33 14.38
CA THR A 38 3.50 20.59 14.59
C THR A 38 2.74 21.81 14.09
N LEU A 39 2.23 21.77 12.85
CA LEU A 39 1.56 22.90 12.21
C LEU A 39 0.05 22.75 12.17
N GLY A 40 -0.46 21.52 11.95
CA GLY A 40 -1.90 21.27 11.84
C GLY A 40 -2.62 21.51 13.16
N LYS A 41 -2.17 20.95 14.26
CA LYS A 41 -2.75 21.16 15.61
C LYS A 41 -2.60 22.59 16.10
N ALA A 42 -1.56 23.31 15.67
CA ALA A 42 -1.39 24.73 15.96
C ALA A 42 -2.28 25.66 15.15
N GLY A 43 -2.87 25.15 14.03
CA GLY A 43 -3.65 25.95 13.09
C GLY A 43 -2.81 26.79 12.13
N ASP A 44 -1.49 26.58 12.10
CA ASP A 44 -0.57 27.32 11.25
C ASP A 44 -0.63 26.87 9.78
N ALA A 45 -0.98 25.60 9.54
CA ALA A 45 -1.18 25.05 8.21
C ALA A 45 -2.31 23.99 8.19
N GLN A 46 -2.96 23.85 7.05
CA GLN A 46 -3.86 22.75 6.73
C GLN A 46 -3.06 21.65 6.03
N ILE A 47 -2.95 20.48 6.64
CA ILE A 47 -2.21 19.33 6.10
C ILE A 47 -3.22 18.35 5.55
N VAL A 48 -3.10 17.98 4.27
CA VAL A 48 -3.99 17.02 3.61
C VAL A 48 -3.17 15.89 3.02
N LEU A 49 -3.47 14.67 3.44
CA LEU A 49 -2.90 13.44 2.87
C LEU A 49 -3.90 12.85 1.87
N ILE A 50 -3.44 12.57 0.65
CA ILE A 50 -4.22 11.88 -0.39
C ILE A 50 -3.63 10.49 -0.60
N ASP A 51 -4.47 9.46 -0.58
CA ASP A 51 -4.11 8.10 -1.01
C ASP A 51 -5.33 7.40 -1.62
N ARG A 52 -5.09 6.52 -2.59
CA ARG A 52 -6.15 5.71 -3.21
C ARG A 52 -6.74 4.67 -2.26
N SER A 53 -5.93 4.17 -1.31
CA SER A 53 -6.34 3.23 -0.27
C SER A 53 -6.86 3.98 0.95
N PRO A 54 -7.89 3.51 1.66
CA PRO A 54 -8.30 4.06 2.94
C PRO A 54 -7.37 3.67 4.09
N THR A 55 -6.45 2.73 3.85
CA THR A 55 -5.58 2.14 4.86
C THR A 55 -4.12 2.10 4.44
N HIS A 56 -3.24 2.23 5.41
CA HIS A 56 -1.81 2.00 5.25
C HIS A 56 -1.45 0.58 5.68
N PHE A 57 -0.79 -0.16 4.81
CA PHE A 57 -0.11 -1.40 5.13
C PHE A 57 1.41 -1.20 5.08
N TRP A 58 2.11 -1.68 6.09
CA TRP A 58 3.58 -1.58 6.14
C TRP A 58 4.20 -2.53 5.11
N LYS A 59 4.58 -1.99 3.94
CA LYS A 59 5.08 -2.79 2.80
C LYS A 59 6.20 -3.80 3.13
N PRO A 60 7.14 -3.53 4.06
CA PRO A 60 8.11 -4.53 4.50
C PRO A 60 7.51 -5.85 5.01
N LEU A 61 6.26 -5.86 5.48
CA LEU A 61 5.57 -7.08 5.92
C LEU A 61 4.87 -7.85 4.79
N LEU A 62 4.98 -7.42 3.54
CA LEU A 62 4.31 -8.09 2.41
C LEU A 62 4.78 -9.53 2.20
N HIS A 63 6.03 -9.85 2.51
CA HIS A 63 6.55 -11.21 2.43
C HIS A 63 5.90 -12.13 3.48
N GLU A 64 5.61 -11.63 4.69
CA GLU A 64 4.90 -12.38 5.74
C GLU A 64 3.43 -12.59 5.37
N ALA A 65 2.79 -11.56 4.80
CA ALA A 65 1.42 -11.67 4.28
C ALA A 65 1.34 -12.68 3.13
N ALA A 66 2.28 -12.65 2.18
CA ALA A 66 2.34 -13.57 1.05
C ALA A 66 2.59 -15.01 1.48
N SER A 67 3.45 -15.23 2.46
CA SER A 67 3.71 -16.56 3.03
C SER A 67 2.61 -17.06 3.97
N GLY A 68 1.68 -16.19 4.38
CA GLY A 68 0.58 -16.51 5.29
C GLY A 68 0.96 -16.52 6.77
N GLN A 69 2.09 -15.91 7.13
CA GLN A 69 2.52 -15.78 8.53
C GLN A 69 1.72 -14.74 9.29
N ILE A 70 1.21 -13.72 8.59
CA ILE A 70 0.32 -12.70 9.15
C ILE A 70 -0.96 -12.57 8.34
N ASP A 71 -2.02 -12.10 9.00
CA ASP A 71 -3.24 -11.65 8.35
C ASP A 71 -3.11 -10.16 8.02
N PRO A 72 -3.10 -9.76 6.73
CA PRO A 72 -2.98 -8.36 6.36
C PRO A 72 -4.08 -7.47 6.95
N ALA A 73 -5.29 -8.00 7.17
CA ALA A 73 -6.41 -7.22 7.69
C ALA A 73 -6.14 -6.69 9.10
N THR A 74 -5.36 -7.42 9.91
CA THR A 74 -5.03 -7.02 11.29
C THR A 74 -3.81 -6.09 11.39
N HIS A 75 -3.10 -5.86 10.27
CA HIS A 75 -1.86 -5.08 10.21
C HIS A 75 -2.00 -3.79 9.39
N GLN A 76 -3.23 -3.27 9.27
CA GLN A 76 -3.52 -2.04 8.56
C GLN A 76 -3.83 -0.89 9.52
N LEU A 77 -3.29 0.28 9.22
CA LEU A 77 -3.61 1.53 9.91
C LEU A 77 -4.62 2.32 9.06
N GLN A 78 -5.75 2.69 9.63
CA GLN A 78 -6.73 3.53 8.94
C GLN A 78 -6.26 4.98 8.88
N TYR A 79 -6.17 5.57 7.69
CA TYR A 79 -5.72 6.96 7.53
C TYR A 79 -6.64 7.96 8.24
N ALA A 80 -7.96 7.74 8.22
CA ALA A 80 -8.90 8.63 8.92
C ALA A 80 -8.64 8.69 10.43
N VAL A 81 -8.28 7.55 11.05
CA VAL A 81 -7.92 7.50 12.48
C VAL A 81 -6.59 8.21 12.74
N GLN A 82 -5.60 8.01 11.86
CA GLN A 82 -4.31 8.69 11.97
C GLN A 82 -4.47 10.21 11.78
N ALA A 83 -5.29 10.63 10.83
CA ALA A 83 -5.58 12.01 10.54
C ALA A 83 -6.16 12.73 11.78
N GLN A 84 -7.19 12.16 12.38
CA GLN A 84 -7.81 12.72 13.59
C GLN A 84 -6.82 12.83 14.76
N ARG A 85 -5.98 11.80 14.97
CA ARG A 85 -5.03 11.79 16.10
C ARG A 85 -3.90 12.79 15.93
N ASN A 86 -3.44 12.98 14.70
CA ASN A 86 -2.21 13.70 14.43
C ASN A 86 -2.42 15.09 13.80
N GLY A 87 -3.68 15.54 13.62
CA GLY A 87 -3.96 16.91 13.18
C GLY A 87 -3.72 17.14 11.69
N PHE A 88 -4.02 16.15 10.85
CA PHE A 88 -4.09 16.30 9.40
C PHE A 88 -5.44 15.79 8.88
N GLU A 89 -5.76 16.07 7.63
CA GLU A 89 -6.94 15.61 6.92
C GLU A 89 -6.58 14.48 5.97
N PHE A 90 -7.50 13.54 5.76
CA PHE A 90 -7.32 12.46 4.79
C PHE A 90 -8.36 12.57 3.68
N GLU A 91 -7.90 12.55 2.43
CA GLU A 91 -8.70 12.53 1.22
C GLU A 91 -8.45 11.24 0.45
N GLN A 92 -9.47 10.37 0.37
CA GLN A 92 -9.34 9.15 -0.43
C GLN A 92 -9.47 9.47 -1.91
N GLY A 93 -8.48 9.05 -2.71
CA GLY A 93 -8.51 9.21 -4.16
C GLY A 93 -7.13 9.05 -4.79
N GLU A 94 -7.12 8.95 -6.11
CA GLU A 94 -5.90 8.84 -6.91
C GLU A 94 -5.60 10.16 -7.61
N LEU A 95 -4.35 10.61 -7.57
CA LEU A 95 -3.92 11.80 -8.29
C LEU A 95 -3.99 11.52 -9.80
N ALA A 96 -4.87 12.21 -10.50
CA ALA A 96 -5.05 12.12 -11.95
C ALA A 96 -4.21 13.14 -12.72
N GLY A 97 -3.88 14.28 -12.08
CA GLY A 97 -3.09 15.33 -12.70
C GLY A 97 -2.79 16.48 -11.76
N ILE A 98 -1.96 17.40 -12.23
CA ILE A 98 -1.56 18.61 -11.47
C ILE A 98 -1.62 19.80 -12.41
N ASP A 99 -2.39 20.81 -12.05
CA ASP A 99 -2.30 22.15 -12.64
C ASP A 99 -1.35 22.99 -11.78
N ARG A 100 -0.16 23.24 -12.29
CA ARG A 100 0.88 24.00 -11.58
C ARG A 100 0.61 25.49 -11.58
N ALA A 101 -0.07 26.00 -12.62
CA ALA A 101 -0.34 27.44 -12.76
C ALA A 101 -1.42 27.83 -11.74
N GLU A 102 -2.50 27.05 -11.68
CA GLU A 102 -3.61 27.26 -10.76
C GLU A 102 -3.39 26.61 -9.38
N ARG A 103 -2.31 25.87 -9.20
CA ARG A 103 -1.98 25.12 -7.97
C ARG A 103 -3.13 24.18 -7.56
N LEU A 104 -3.59 23.36 -8.50
CA LEU A 104 -4.66 22.40 -8.29
C LEU A 104 -4.13 20.97 -8.45
N ALA A 105 -4.41 20.11 -7.48
CA ALA A 105 -4.28 18.67 -7.59
C ALA A 105 -5.63 18.10 -8.07
N MET A 106 -5.64 17.42 -9.21
CA MET A 106 -6.82 16.76 -9.76
C MET A 106 -6.89 15.35 -9.21
N ILE A 107 -7.96 15.04 -8.49
CA ILE A 107 -8.22 13.74 -7.90
C ILE A 107 -9.28 13.05 -8.75
N GLY A 108 -8.98 11.84 -9.23
CA GLY A 108 -9.91 11.04 -10.00
C GLY A 108 -11.13 10.60 -9.19
N ALA A 109 -12.17 10.16 -9.88
CA ALA A 109 -13.33 9.55 -9.23
C ALA A 109 -12.89 8.27 -8.49
N THR A 110 -13.51 8.04 -7.32
CA THR A 110 -13.27 6.85 -6.51
C THR A 110 -14.44 5.89 -6.69
N HIS A 111 -14.15 4.61 -6.94
CA HIS A 111 -15.15 3.58 -7.16
C HIS A 111 -15.03 2.48 -6.11
N ASP A 112 -16.14 1.79 -5.82
CA ASP A 112 -16.16 0.58 -5.01
C ASP A 112 -15.65 -0.65 -5.80
N ALA A 113 -15.67 -1.81 -5.15
CA ALA A 113 -15.24 -3.07 -5.76
C ALA A 113 -16.15 -3.51 -6.93
N ASP A 114 -17.37 -3.02 -6.98
CA ASP A 114 -18.37 -3.31 -8.04
C ASP A 114 -18.29 -2.28 -9.19
N GLY A 115 -17.39 -1.29 -9.10
CA GLY A 115 -17.20 -0.24 -10.09
C GLY A 115 -18.18 0.93 -9.98
N ARG A 116 -18.94 1.04 -8.89
CA ARG A 116 -19.86 2.17 -8.66
C ARG A 116 -19.07 3.35 -8.13
N GLU A 117 -19.36 4.55 -8.62
CA GLU A 117 -18.76 5.78 -8.14
C GLU A 117 -19.18 6.06 -6.69
N ILE A 118 -18.18 6.16 -5.78
CA ILE A 118 -18.36 6.55 -4.38
C ILE A 118 -18.15 8.06 -4.23
N LEU A 119 -17.11 8.59 -4.88
CA LEU A 119 -16.75 10.00 -4.88
C LEU A 119 -16.47 10.46 -6.31
N PRO A 120 -17.01 11.61 -6.73
CA PRO A 120 -16.72 12.16 -8.05
C PRO A 120 -15.28 12.66 -8.15
N ALA A 121 -14.83 12.84 -9.40
CA ALA A 121 -13.58 13.55 -9.65
C ALA A 121 -13.66 14.97 -9.08
N ARG A 122 -12.58 15.43 -8.45
CA ARG A 122 -12.54 16.72 -7.77
C ARG A 122 -11.17 17.37 -7.83
N GLN A 123 -11.11 18.64 -7.49
CA GLN A 123 -9.87 19.42 -7.45
C GLN A 123 -9.60 19.87 -6.02
N LEU A 124 -8.34 19.82 -5.65
CA LEU A 124 -7.87 20.31 -4.36
C LEU A 124 -6.78 21.35 -4.58
N ALA A 125 -7.04 22.59 -4.15
CA ALA A 125 -6.05 23.65 -4.22
C ALA A 125 -4.95 23.40 -3.17
N PHE A 126 -3.69 23.75 -3.52
CA PHE A 126 -2.56 23.65 -2.62
C PHE A 126 -1.68 24.92 -2.68
N ASP A 127 -0.97 25.21 -1.60
CA ASP A 127 0.12 26.18 -1.58
C ASP A 127 1.46 25.45 -1.72
N THR A 128 1.55 24.25 -1.10
CA THR A 128 2.69 23.33 -1.26
C THR A 128 2.16 21.94 -1.62
N LEU A 129 2.75 21.30 -2.63
CA LEU A 129 2.45 19.93 -3.04
C LEU A 129 3.68 19.05 -2.83
N VAL A 130 3.48 17.92 -2.15
CA VAL A 130 4.50 16.90 -1.93
C VAL A 130 4.07 15.61 -2.63
N LEU A 131 4.91 15.08 -3.51
CA LEU A 131 4.70 13.81 -4.19
C LEU A 131 5.47 12.70 -3.47
N ALA A 132 4.76 11.81 -2.79
CA ALA A 132 5.30 10.67 -2.04
C ALA A 132 4.76 9.34 -2.61
N LEU A 133 4.69 9.23 -3.95
CA LEU A 133 3.99 8.18 -4.69
C LEU A 133 4.62 6.78 -4.54
N GLY A 134 5.84 6.70 -4.02
CA GLY A 134 6.58 5.45 -3.93
C GLY A 134 7.08 4.95 -5.29
N SER A 135 7.24 3.64 -5.41
CA SER A 135 7.70 2.98 -6.63
C SER A 135 6.77 1.83 -7.01
N VAL A 136 6.83 1.44 -8.27
CA VAL A 136 6.17 0.27 -8.83
C VAL A 136 7.21 -0.66 -9.45
N THR A 137 6.89 -1.95 -9.55
CA THR A 137 7.77 -2.93 -10.19
C THR A 137 8.02 -2.56 -11.65
N ASN A 138 9.28 -2.52 -12.02
CA ASN A 138 9.69 -2.37 -13.40
C ASN A 138 10.07 -3.76 -13.95
N PHE A 139 9.43 -4.18 -15.01
CA PHE A 139 9.74 -5.44 -15.71
C PHE A 139 10.85 -5.30 -16.74
N PHE A 140 11.43 -4.09 -16.91
CA PHE A 140 12.56 -3.77 -17.78
C PHE A 140 12.40 -4.25 -19.24
N GLY A 141 11.16 -4.39 -19.72
CA GLY A 141 10.89 -4.89 -21.07
C GLY A 141 11.19 -6.39 -21.29
N VAL A 142 11.42 -7.14 -20.22
CA VAL A 142 11.62 -8.60 -20.32
C VAL A 142 10.34 -9.24 -20.82
N ARG A 143 10.45 -9.93 -21.98
CA ARG A 143 9.29 -10.55 -22.62
C ARG A 143 8.63 -11.59 -21.71
N GLY A 144 7.33 -11.48 -21.52
CA GLY A 144 6.53 -12.37 -20.68
C GLY A 144 6.58 -12.04 -19.18
N ALA A 145 7.47 -11.17 -18.72
CA ALA A 145 7.56 -10.87 -17.28
C ALA A 145 6.28 -10.23 -16.73
N ALA A 146 5.71 -9.28 -17.43
CA ALA A 146 4.46 -8.62 -17.01
C ALA A 146 3.25 -9.57 -17.02
N GLU A 147 3.27 -10.61 -17.87
CA GLU A 147 2.16 -11.56 -18.04
C GLU A 147 2.23 -12.71 -17.02
N HIS A 148 3.44 -13.14 -16.66
CA HIS A 148 3.65 -14.37 -15.89
C HIS A 148 4.17 -14.14 -14.47
N ALA A 149 4.87 -13.04 -14.21
CA ALA A 149 5.35 -12.74 -12.87
C ALA A 149 4.24 -12.12 -11.99
N LEU A 150 4.32 -12.40 -10.69
CA LEU A 150 3.49 -11.78 -9.67
C LEU A 150 4.33 -10.75 -8.92
N PRO A 151 4.12 -9.45 -9.10
CA PRO A 151 4.82 -8.45 -8.30
C PRO A 151 4.35 -8.53 -6.84
N LEU A 152 5.23 -8.18 -5.90
CA LEU A 152 4.89 -8.14 -4.47
C LEU A 152 4.95 -6.67 -3.98
N GLU A 153 3.93 -5.89 -4.30
CA GLU A 153 3.88 -4.46 -4.04
C GLU A 153 2.70 -4.02 -3.17
N SER A 154 1.70 -4.87 -3.06
CA SER A 154 0.45 -4.58 -2.37
C SER A 154 -0.08 -5.80 -1.63
N VAL A 155 -0.98 -5.58 -0.69
CA VAL A 155 -1.71 -6.65 -0.01
C VAL A 155 -2.44 -7.55 -1.02
N ALA A 156 -3.08 -6.97 -2.04
CA ALA A 156 -3.78 -7.74 -3.08
C ALA A 156 -2.83 -8.67 -3.86
N HIS A 157 -1.59 -8.23 -4.11
CA HIS A 157 -0.57 -9.08 -4.73
C HIS A 157 -0.16 -10.23 -3.79
N ALA A 158 0.06 -9.94 -2.50
CA ALA A 158 0.40 -10.94 -1.50
C ALA A 158 -0.71 -12.00 -1.34
N GLU A 159 -1.96 -11.59 -1.28
CA GLU A 159 -3.12 -12.49 -1.22
C GLU A 159 -3.30 -13.31 -2.49
N THR A 160 -3.07 -12.72 -3.67
CA THR A 160 -3.11 -13.44 -4.94
C THR A 160 -2.03 -14.51 -5.00
N PHE A 161 -0.81 -14.18 -4.58
CA PHE A 161 0.28 -15.15 -4.48
C PHE A 161 -0.08 -16.28 -3.51
N ARG A 162 -0.50 -15.94 -2.29
CA ARG A 162 -0.90 -16.91 -1.27
C ARG A 162 -1.97 -17.87 -1.76
N ARG A 163 -3.03 -17.35 -2.40
CA ARG A 163 -4.09 -18.17 -2.97
C ARG A 163 -3.54 -19.14 -4.02
N LYS A 164 -2.74 -18.65 -4.99
CA LYS A 164 -2.15 -19.50 -6.02
C LYS A 164 -1.24 -20.60 -5.44
N LEU A 165 -0.48 -20.28 -4.39
CA LEU A 165 0.35 -21.23 -3.67
C LEU A 165 -0.50 -22.33 -3.03
N LEU A 166 -1.54 -21.95 -2.28
CA LEU A 166 -2.43 -22.90 -1.63
C LEU A 166 -3.16 -23.80 -2.65
N ASP A 167 -3.66 -23.23 -3.73
CA ASP A 167 -4.30 -23.98 -4.82
C ASP A 167 -3.36 -25.00 -5.46
N ALA A 168 -2.08 -24.65 -5.65
CA ALA A 168 -1.07 -25.57 -6.18
C ALA A 168 -0.80 -26.69 -5.19
N CYS A 169 -0.68 -26.39 -3.90
CA CYS A 169 -0.49 -27.37 -2.84
C CYS A 169 -1.67 -28.35 -2.73
N ILE A 170 -2.92 -27.83 -2.80
CA ILE A 170 -4.14 -28.65 -2.76
C ILE A 170 -4.17 -29.59 -3.95
N ARG A 171 -3.89 -29.12 -5.18
CA ARG A 171 -3.86 -29.96 -6.37
C ARG A 171 -2.79 -31.07 -6.27
N ALA A 172 -1.58 -30.71 -5.87
CA ALA A 172 -0.47 -31.68 -5.71
C ALA A 172 -0.83 -32.76 -4.68
N ASN A 173 -1.40 -32.38 -3.54
CA ASN A 173 -1.84 -33.32 -2.51
C ASN A 173 -2.98 -34.23 -2.99
N HIS A 174 -3.97 -33.67 -3.69
CA HIS A 174 -5.07 -34.47 -4.27
C HIS A 174 -4.54 -35.52 -5.24
N THR A 175 -3.71 -35.15 -6.21
CA THR A 175 -3.10 -36.08 -7.18
C THR A 175 -2.33 -37.21 -6.49
N ARG A 176 -1.53 -36.89 -5.47
CA ARG A 176 -0.76 -37.87 -4.71
C ARG A 176 -1.67 -38.89 -4.00
N ARG A 177 -2.81 -38.45 -3.46
CA ARG A 177 -3.76 -39.32 -2.76
C ARG A 177 -4.61 -40.19 -3.69
N THR A 178 -5.01 -39.63 -4.84
CA THR A 178 -5.90 -40.33 -5.80
C THR A 178 -5.14 -41.19 -6.80
N ASN A 179 -3.86 -40.84 -7.09
CA ASN A 179 -3.00 -41.51 -8.07
C ASN A 179 -1.58 -41.74 -7.52
N PRO A 180 -1.40 -42.63 -6.49
CA PRO A 180 -0.11 -42.80 -5.84
C PRO A 180 1.03 -43.25 -6.77
N ALA A 181 0.68 -43.90 -7.90
CA ALA A 181 1.64 -44.35 -8.90
C ALA A 181 2.11 -43.21 -9.84
N GLN A 182 1.42 -42.09 -9.86
CA GLN A 182 1.80 -40.94 -10.67
C GLN A 182 2.84 -40.08 -9.94
N ALA A 183 3.97 -39.80 -10.60
CA ALA A 183 4.91 -38.82 -10.09
C ALA A 183 4.24 -37.43 -10.03
N VAL A 184 4.23 -36.84 -8.85
CA VAL A 184 3.72 -35.48 -8.65
C VAL A 184 4.92 -34.51 -8.65
N GLU A 185 4.91 -33.59 -9.61
CA GLU A 185 5.92 -32.54 -9.65
C GLU A 185 5.84 -31.66 -8.39
N PRO A 186 6.98 -31.29 -7.79
CA PRO A 186 6.98 -30.39 -6.65
C PRO A 186 6.46 -29.00 -7.04
N VAL A 187 5.78 -28.34 -6.12
CA VAL A 187 5.39 -26.95 -6.29
C VAL A 187 6.67 -26.09 -6.32
N SER A 188 6.98 -25.50 -7.47
CA SER A 188 8.18 -24.69 -7.65
C SER A 188 7.85 -23.21 -7.61
N ILE A 189 8.60 -22.43 -6.81
CA ILE A 189 8.49 -20.99 -6.70
C ILE A 189 9.83 -20.37 -7.09
N ASN A 190 9.82 -19.57 -8.14
CA ASN A 190 10.99 -18.82 -8.58
C ASN A 190 10.85 -17.37 -8.15
N ILE A 191 11.77 -16.87 -7.35
CA ILE A 191 11.83 -15.49 -6.89
C ILE A 191 12.86 -14.77 -7.76
N VAL A 192 12.41 -13.75 -8.49
CA VAL A 192 13.28 -12.90 -9.30
C VAL A 192 13.63 -11.66 -8.50
N GLY A 193 14.91 -11.50 -8.22
CA GLY A 193 15.45 -10.41 -7.41
C GLY A 193 15.95 -10.88 -6.04
N ALA A 194 17.25 -10.73 -5.80
CA ALA A 194 17.93 -11.08 -4.55
C ALA A 194 18.09 -9.91 -3.57
N GLY A 195 17.21 -8.89 -3.67
CA GLY A 195 17.10 -7.82 -2.68
C GLY A 195 16.46 -8.30 -1.38
N ALA A 196 16.36 -7.40 -0.38
CA ALA A 196 15.82 -7.72 0.95
C ALA A 196 14.48 -8.48 0.87
N THR A 197 13.51 -7.95 0.13
CA THR A 197 12.17 -8.57 -0.02
C THR A 197 12.23 -9.99 -0.59
N GLY A 198 13.09 -10.25 -1.59
CA GLY A 198 13.22 -11.58 -2.19
C GLY A 198 13.81 -12.59 -1.22
N VAL A 199 14.84 -12.19 -0.46
CA VAL A 199 15.48 -13.03 0.56
C VAL A 199 14.53 -13.32 1.72
N GLU A 200 13.81 -12.28 2.20
CA GLU A 200 12.82 -12.40 3.26
C GLU A 200 11.65 -13.30 2.85
N LEU A 201 11.14 -13.15 1.62
CA LEU A 201 10.10 -14.02 1.08
C LEU A 201 10.58 -15.49 0.99
N ALA A 202 11.80 -15.72 0.52
CA ALA A 202 12.37 -17.07 0.44
C ALA A 202 12.47 -17.73 1.81
N ALA A 203 12.90 -16.99 2.84
CA ALA A 203 12.96 -17.45 4.21
C ALA A 203 11.56 -17.74 4.78
N ALA A 204 10.64 -16.80 4.64
CA ALA A 204 9.25 -16.93 5.11
C ALA A 204 8.54 -18.13 4.48
N LEU A 205 8.71 -18.36 3.18
CA LEU A 205 8.13 -19.51 2.48
C LEU A 205 8.70 -20.86 2.98
N ARG A 206 10.00 -20.93 3.29
CA ARG A 206 10.59 -22.13 3.89
C ARG A 206 9.97 -22.47 5.23
N ASP A 207 9.74 -21.47 6.06
CA ASP A 207 9.11 -21.67 7.38
C ASP A 207 7.64 -22.06 7.24
N THR A 208 6.92 -21.46 6.32
CA THR A 208 5.53 -21.84 6.01
C THR A 208 5.44 -23.30 5.54
N VAL A 209 6.34 -23.74 4.65
CA VAL A 209 6.39 -25.13 4.17
C VAL A 209 6.67 -26.10 5.33
N ARG A 210 7.64 -25.77 6.20
CA ARG A 210 7.93 -26.58 7.39
C ARG A 210 6.71 -26.72 8.31
N LEU A 211 5.98 -25.60 8.49
CA LEU A 211 4.77 -25.58 9.31
C LEU A 211 3.67 -26.44 8.70
N LEU A 212 3.38 -26.29 7.41
CA LEU A 212 2.37 -27.07 6.69
C LEU A 212 2.68 -28.58 6.74
N ASN A 213 3.95 -28.97 6.58
CA ASN A 213 4.39 -30.37 6.68
C ASN A 213 4.23 -30.91 8.11
N ARG A 214 4.53 -30.11 9.15
CA ARG A 214 4.39 -30.52 10.55
C ARG A 214 2.95 -30.86 10.92
N TYR A 215 1.99 -30.12 10.38
CA TYR A 215 0.57 -30.36 10.62
C TYR A 215 -0.04 -31.40 9.69
N SER A 216 0.76 -32.07 8.85
CA SER A 216 0.31 -33.06 7.86
C SER A 216 -0.82 -32.55 6.95
N LEU A 217 -0.97 -31.23 6.86
CA LEU A 217 -1.99 -30.61 6.02
C LEU A 217 -1.71 -30.84 4.55
N PHE A 218 -0.43 -30.96 4.20
CA PHE A 218 0.03 -31.34 2.86
C PHE A 218 1.31 -32.16 2.99
N ALA A 219 1.35 -33.34 2.38
CA ALA A 219 2.59 -34.07 2.19
C ALA A 219 3.35 -33.39 1.03
N LEU A 220 3.83 -32.19 1.27
CA LEU A 220 4.63 -31.44 0.31
C LEU A 220 6.04 -31.97 0.37
N ASP A 221 6.49 -32.63 -0.69
CA ASP A 221 7.91 -32.64 -0.99
C ASP A 221 8.37 -31.18 -1.14
N PRO A 222 9.62 -30.88 -0.79
CA PRO A 222 10.03 -29.52 -0.53
C PRO A 222 9.59 -28.60 -1.67
N VAL A 223 8.84 -27.56 -1.32
CA VAL A 223 8.63 -26.41 -2.21
C VAL A 223 10.02 -25.92 -2.60
N ARG A 224 10.35 -26.04 -3.88
CA ARG A 224 11.62 -25.53 -4.38
C ARG A 224 11.50 -24.01 -4.49
N VAL A 225 12.28 -23.33 -3.68
CA VAL A 225 12.42 -21.87 -3.77
C VAL A 225 13.80 -21.60 -4.36
N SER A 226 13.82 -21.01 -5.54
CA SER A 226 15.03 -20.50 -6.19
C SER A 226 14.95 -18.99 -6.29
N ALA A 227 16.02 -18.30 -5.93
CA ALA A 227 16.18 -16.88 -6.13
C ALA A 227 17.25 -16.66 -7.20
N SER A 228 16.93 -15.91 -8.25
CA SER A 228 17.84 -15.46 -9.29
C SER A 228 17.98 -13.94 -9.18
N GLY A 229 19.24 -13.50 -9.16
CA GLY A 229 19.59 -12.07 -9.19
C GLY A 229 19.73 -11.56 -10.61
#